data_1f74db60f0c8a41b5f54f50963744b21
#
_entry.id   1f74db60f0c8a41b5f54f50963744b21
#
_cell.length_a   1.000
_cell.length_b   1.000
_cell.length_c   1.000
_cell.angle_alpha   90.00
_cell.angle_beta   90.00
_cell.angle_gamma   90.00
#
_symmetry.space_group_name_H-M   'P 1'
#
loop_
_entity.id
_entity.type
_entity.pdbx_description
1 polymer ?
#
loop_
_entity_poly.entity_id
_entity_poly.type
_entity_poly.pdbx_seq_one_letter_code
_entity_poly.pdbx_strand_id
1 'polypeptide(L)'
;MVDEASLLADVDRQLHVVVATFGEPVADALGAIAGSGSRHRARLLLELARHGDHTLAVRGAAAVELLHLGTLVHDDIVDGSPLRRHAPTLHVALGVPVALWTADALYAEALHLADAVTPAGGLALGDALRRIADSQILEALGATTARYWDVVDGKTVSLFDASFALADESAGGALPAPLRDAVRRYGRLFQYVDDLQDIGGETDALGKPTGQDADNQLHTLPAADLVVSADAVRERLRELSGPIVRLASSTEWADHFAGMTQRLLDAAGRVLDRATV
;
A
#
# COMPACT_ATOMS: atom_id res chain seq x y z
N MET A 1 14.10 17.55 -16.35
CA MET A 1 13.35 16.50 -15.62
C MET A 1 12.81 17.13 -14.36
N VAL A 2 11.52 16.95 -14.08
CA VAL A 2 10.94 17.36 -12.79
C VAL A 2 11.44 16.37 -11.75
N ASP A 3 11.86 16.86 -10.59
CA ASP A 3 12.40 16.04 -9.50
C ASP A 3 11.26 15.27 -8.80
N GLU A 4 11.48 13.99 -8.48
CA GLU A 4 10.52 13.13 -7.75
C GLU A 4 10.03 13.79 -6.45
N ALA A 5 10.94 14.43 -5.71
CA ALA A 5 10.61 15.11 -4.47
C ALA A 5 9.61 16.26 -4.68
N SER A 6 9.74 16.99 -5.81
CA SER A 6 8.79 18.04 -6.19
C SER A 6 7.41 17.46 -6.50
N LEU A 7 7.34 16.36 -7.26
CA LEU A 7 6.07 15.71 -7.59
C LEU A 7 5.38 15.12 -6.35
N LEU A 8 6.14 14.54 -5.43
CA LEU A 8 5.61 14.07 -4.14
C LEU A 8 5.06 15.21 -3.28
N ALA A 9 5.74 16.37 -3.26
CA ALA A 9 5.23 17.55 -2.58
C ALA A 9 3.91 18.04 -3.21
N ASP A 10 3.74 17.88 -4.53
CA ASP A 10 2.49 18.18 -5.22
C ASP A 10 1.38 17.20 -4.83
N VAL A 11 1.68 15.90 -4.71
CA VAL A 11 0.76 14.89 -4.19
C VAL A 11 0.33 15.25 -2.77
N ASP A 12 1.28 15.56 -1.88
CA ASP A 12 0.96 15.94 -0.49
C ASP A 12 0.11 17.20 -0.42
N ARG A 13 0.34 18.19 -1.30
CA ARG A 13 -0.54 19.37 -1.40
C ARG A 13 -1.97 18.99 -1.80
N GLN A 14 -2.16 18.11 -2.77
CA GLN A 14 -3.49 17.63 -3.15
C GLN A 14 -4.20 16.88 -2.01
N LEU A 15 -3.48 16.03 -1.29
CA LEU A 15 -4.00 15.35 -0.12
C LEU A 15 -4.46 16.35 0.95
N HIS A 16 -3.61 17.36 1.26
CA HIS A 16 -3.96 18.40 2.21
C HIS A 16 -5.20 19.20 1.80
N VAL A 17 -5.34 19.54 0.51
CA VAL A 17 -6.54 20.23 0.01
C VAL A 17 -7.79 19.40 0.26
N VAL A 18 -7.78 18.10 -0.06
CA VAL A 18 -8.93 17.22 0.19
C VAL A 18 -9.20 17.08 1.69
N VAL A 19 -8.17 16.79 2.49
CA VAL A 19 -8.32 16.66 3.95
C VAL A 19 -8.91 17.92 4.58
N ALA A 20 -8.50 19.10 4.14
CA ALA A 20 -9.01 20.37 4.64
C ALA A 20 -10.53 20.58 4.34
N THR A 21 -11.09 19.93 3.33
CA THR A 21 -12.53 20.04 3.03
C THR A 21 -13.43 19.46 4.11
N PHE A 22 -12.91 18.53 4.93
CA PHE A 22 -13.68 17.93 6.03
C PHE A 22 -13.90 18.89 7.21
N GLY A 23 -13.13 19.98 7.28
CA GLY A 23 -13.19 20.92 8.43
C GLY A 23 -12.68 20.31 9.74
N GLU A 24 -12.47 21.16 10.73
CA GLU A 24 -12.09 20.73 12.07
C GLU A 24 -13.30 20.10 12.81
N PRO A 25 -13.05 19.04 13.63
CA PRO A 25 -11.76 18.45 14.02
C PRO A 25 -11.31 17.28 13.12
N VAL A 26 -12.03 16.95 12.05
CA VAL A 26 -11.74 15.78 11.19
C VAL A 26 -10.45 16.01 10.41
N ALA A 27 -10.25 17.23 9.87
CA ALA A 27 -9.06 17.58 9.11
C ALA A 27 -7.79 17.44 9.94
N ASP A 28 -7.82 17.84 11.22
CA ASP A 28 -6.67 17.74 12.13
C ASP A 28 -6.29 16.27 12.40
N ALA A 29 -7.30 15.43 12.72
CA ALA A 29 -7.09 14.02 12.99
C ALA A 29 -6.59 13.26 11.74
N LEU A 30 -7.17 13.52 10.56
CA LEU A 30 -6.71 12.95 9.29
C LEU A 30 -5.31 13.44 8.91
N GLY A 31 -5.01 14.72 9.12
CA GLY A 31 -3.71 15.32 8.80
C GLY A 31 -2.57 14.66 9.58
N ALA A 32 -2.78 14.32 10.84
CA ALA A 32 -1.82 13.59 11.65
C ALA A 32 -1.51 12.19 11.09
N ILE A 33 -2.51 11.51 10.52
CA ILE A 33 -2.35 10.19 9.90
C ILE A 33 -1.77 10.31 8.48
N ALA A 34 -2.25 11.26 7.69
CA ALA A 34 -1.88 11.43 6.28
C ALA A 34 -0.43 11.90 6.10
N GLY A 35 0.08 12.74 6.99
CA GLY A 35 1.38 13.42 6.83
C GLY A 35 2.64 12.55 6.92
N SER A 36 2.54 11.29 7.40
CA SER A 36 3.71 10.47 7.77
C SER A 36 3.88 9.17 6.99
N GLY A 37 3.23 9.00 5.83
CA GLY A 37 3.32 7.78 5.01
C GLY A 37 4.56 7.72 4.12
N SER A 38 5.10 6.52 3.88
CA SER A 38 6.23 6.26 2.96
C SER A 38 5.90 6.50 1.48
N ARG A 39 4.61 6.67 1.13
CA ARG A 39 4.13 6.95 -0.23
C ARG A 39 4.58 5.92 -1.28
N HIS A 40 4.73 4.64 -0.90
CA HIS A 40 5.23 3.62 -1.82
C HIS A 40 4.45 3.53 -3.13
N ARG A 41 3.12 3.64 -3.06
CA ARG A 41 2.23 3.54 -4.23
C ARG A 41 2.30 4.78 -5.10
N ALA A 42 2.31 5.96 -4.48
CA ALA A 42 2.49 7.23 -5.18
C ALA A 42 3.86 7.30 -5.86
N ARG A 43 4.95 6.92 -5.17
CA ARG A 43 6.31 6.89 -5.73
C ARG A 43 6.40 5.96 -6.93
N LEU A 44 5.84 4.75 -6.83
CA LEU A 44 5.81 3.81 -7.95
C LEU A 44 5.07 4.40 -9.16
N LEU A 45 3.89 5.00 -8.93
CA LEU A 45 3.11 5.61 -10.00
C LEU A 45 3.87 6.75 -10.67
N LEU A 46 4.43 7.68 -9.90
CA LEU A 46 5.18 8.82 -10.41
C LEU A 46 6.41 8.38 -11.22
N GLU A 47 7.12 7.36 -10.75
CA GLU A 47 8.29 6.82 -11.47
C GLU A 47 7.88 6.13 -12.78
N LEU A 48 6.81 5.36 -12.78
CA LEU A 48 6.30 4.73 -13.99
C LEU A 48 5.83 5.78 -15.02
N ALA A 49 5.21 6.87 -14.56
CA ALA A 49 4.73 7.96 -15.39
C ALA A 49 5.77 9.06 -15.66
N ARG A 50 7.06 8.84 -15.34
CA ARG A 50 8.11 9.88 -15.39
C ARG A 50 8.29 10.59 -16.73
N HIS A 51 7.86 9.97 -17.84
CA HIS A 51 7.88 10.52 -19.19
C HIS A 51 6.49 10.94 -19.70
N GLY A 52 5.46 10.80 -18.86
CA GLY A 52 4.07 11.12 -19.17
C GLY A 52 3.65 12.52 -18.74
N ASP A 53 2.34 12.71 -18.62
CA ASP A 53 1.75 13.93 -18.09
C ASP A 53 1.87 13.95 -16.55
N HIS A 54 2.75 14.78 -16.04
CA HIS A 54 3.00 14.89 -14.60
C HIS A 54 1.79 15.40 -13.82
N THR A 55 0.90 16.20 -14.44
CA THR A 55 -0.31 16.69 -13.77
C THR A 55 -1.29 15.54 -13.55
N LEU A 56 -1.46 14.69 -14.56
CA LEU A 56 -2.26 13.47 -14.45
C LEU A 56 -1.64 12.47 -13.46
N ALA A 57 -0.32 12.29 -13.53
CA ALA A 57 0.40 11.39 -12.62
C ALA A 57 0.26 11.81 -11.14
N VAL A 58 0.43 13.10 -10.83
CA VAL A 58 0.24 13.63 -9.46
C VAL A 58 -1.20 13.42 -8.99
N ARG A 59 -2.19 13.68 -9.86
CA ARG A 59 -3.60 13.47 -9.55
C ARG A 59 -3.92 12.00 -9.28
N GLY A 60 -3.42 11.10 -10.14
CA GLY A 60 -3.55 9.65 -9.96
C GLY A 60 -2.88 9.15 -8.68
N ALA A 61 -1.69 9.66 -8.36
CA ALA A 61 -0.97 9.33 -7.13
C ALA A 61 -1.75 9.80 -5.88
N ALA A 62 -2.32 11.01 -5.91
CA ALA A 62 -3.17 11.50 -4.83
C ALA A 62 -4.44 10.65 -4.67
N ALA A 63 -5.07 10.23 -5.78
CA ALA A 63 -6.23 9.34 -5.75
C ALA A 63 -5.92 8.01 -5.06
N VAL A 64 -4.80 7.38 -5.39
CA VAL A 64 -4.34 6.11 -4.77
C VAL A 64 -4.08 6.29 -3.28
N GLU A 65 -3.42 7.37 -2.87
CA GLU A 65 -3.10 7.64 -1.46
C GLU A 65 -4.37 7.98 -0.65
N LEU A 66 -5.36 8.68 -1.24
CA LEU A 66 -6.65 8.93 -0.57
C LEU A 66 -7.44 7.64 -0.35
N LEU A 67 -7.51 6.77 -1.36
CA LEU A 67 -8.16 5.47 -1.19
C LEU A 67 -7.45 4.67 -0.10
N HIS A 68 -6.11 4.63 -0.13
CA HIS A 68 -5.34 3.96 0.91
C HIS A 68 -5.60 4.57 2.30
N LEU A 69 -5.70 5.89 2.43
CA LEU A 69 -6.02 6.54 3.71
C LEU A 69 -7.40 6.09 4.22
N GLY A 70 -8.41 6.00 3.34
CA GLY A 70 -9.72 5.47 3.68
C GLY A 70 -9.67 4.02 4.17
N THR A 71 -8.86 3.15 3.51
CA THR A 71 -8.68 1.76 3.98
C THR A 71 -8.04 1.70 5.36
N LEU A 72 -7.05 2.54 5.64
CA LEU A 72 -6.42 2.60 6.96
C LEU A 72 -7.41 3.01 8.07
N VAL A 73 -8.35 3.94 7.77
CA VAL A 73 -9.39 4.32 8.74
C VAL A 73 -10.35 3.17 9.03
N HIS A 74 -10.74 2.39 8.01
CA HIS A 74 -11.58 1.20 8.20
C HIS A 74 -10.82 0.09 8.96
N ASP A 75 -9.57 -0.18 8.59
CA ASP A 75 -8.72 -1.17 9.27
C ASP A 75 -8.59 -0.83 10.76
N ASP A 76 -8.35 0.44 11.10
CA ASP A 76 -8.24 0.89 12.50
C ASP A 76 -9.53 0.60 13.32
N ILE A 77 -10.71 0.71 12.69
CA ILE A 77 -11.98 0.39 13.34
C ILE A 77 -12.12 -1.12 13.54
N VAL A 78 -11.84 -1.90 12.49
CA VAL A 78 -11.97 -3.37 12.52
C VAL A 78 -11.01 -3.98 13.53
N ASP A 79 -9.76 -3.49 13.56
CA ASP A 79 -8.71 -3.98 14.45
C ASP A 79 -8.81 -3.41 15.88
N GLY A 80 -9.68 -2.40 16.09
CA GLY A 80 -9.78 -1.69 17.37
C GLY A 80 -8.49 -0.95 17.74
N SER A 81 -7.66 -0.55 16.76
CA SER A 81 -6.34 0.03 16.95
C SER A 81 -6.42 1.42 17.59
N PRO A 82 -5.84 1.66 18.79
CA PRO A 82 -5.98 2.96 19.45
C PRO A 82 -5.10 4.05 18.84
N LEU A 83 -3.98 3.67 18.24
CA LEU A 83 -2.97 4.57 17.70
C LEU A 83 -2.57 4.15 16.29
N ARG A 84 -2.31 5.15 15.44
CA ARG A 84 -1.67 5.00 14.14
C ARG A 84 -0.60 6.07 13.98
N ARG A 85 0.65 5.65 13.73
CA ARG A 85 1.77 6.57 13.54
C ARG A 85 1.93 7.56 14.71
N HIS A 86 1.79 7.06 15.94
CA HIS A 86 1.85 7.82 17.21
C HIS A 86 0.70 8.83 17.43
N ALA A 87 -0.30 8.89 16.55
CA ALA A 87 -1.52 9.70 16.72
C ALA A 87 -2.71 8.81 17.08
N PRO A 88 -3.71 9.31 17.84
CA PRO A 88 -4.97 8.62 18.01
C PRO A 88 -5.63 8.32 16.67
N THR A 89 -6.17 7.11 16.51
CA THR A 89 -6.94 6.76 15.32
C THR A 89 -8.23 7.58 15.26
N LEU A 90 -8.77 7.75 14.04
CA LEU A 90 -9.92 8.62 13.85
C LEU A 90 -11.15 8.19 14.68
N HIS A 91 -11.38 6.87 14.83
CA HIS A 91 -12.48 6.34 15.62
C HIS A 91 -12.29 6.56 17.15
N VAL A 92 -11.04 6.59 17.61
CA VAL A 92 -10.73 6.93 19.01
C VAL A 92 -10.91 8.43 19.27
N ALA A 93 -10.47 9.27 18.34
CA ALA A 93 -10.55 10.72 18.48
C ALA A 93 -11.99 11.25 18.36
N LEU A 94 -12.79 10.73 17.41
CA LEU A 94 -14.06 11.33 16.99
C LEU A 94 -15.23 10.34 17.00
N GLY A 95 -15.00 9.09 17.35
CA GLY A 95 -16.00 8.03 17.36
C GLY A 95 -16.16 7.30 16.02
N VAL A 96 -16.63 6.05 16.12
CA VAL A 96 -16.83 5.14 14.97
C VAL A 96 -17.71 5.74 13.86
N PRO A 97 -18.88 6.40 14.15
CA PRO A 97 -19.71 6.95 13.08
C PRO A 97 -18.98 8.00 12.22
N VAL A 98 -18.20 8.90 12.84
CA VAL A 98 -17.43 9.92 12.13
C VAL A 98 -16.36 9.25 11.27
N ALA A 99 -15.63 8.28 11.84
CA ALA A 99 -14.56 7.58 11.12
C ALA A 99 -15.09 6.84 9.89
N LEU A 100 -16.21 6.10 9.99
CA LEU A 100 -16.81 5.39 8.86
C LEU A 100 -17.19 6.34 7.71
N TRP A 101 -17.97 7.40 8.02
CA TRP A 101 -18.37 8.34 6.98
C TRP A 101 -17.21 9.13 6.37
N THR A 102 -16.16 9.38 7.16
CA THR A 102 -14.94 10.01 6.64
C THR A 102 -14.23 9.09 5.66
N ALA A 103 -14.11 7.79 5.95
CA ALA A 103 -13.51 6.83 5.03
C ALA A 103 -14.31 6.71 3.73
N ASP A 104 -15.64 6.66 3.81
CA ASP A 104 -16.51 6.62 2.62
C ASP A 104 -16.35 7.88 1.75
N ALA A 105 -16.24 9.05 2.38
CA ALA A 105 -15.99 10.31 1.66
C ALA A 105 -14.60 10.33 1.03
N LEU A 106 -13.55 9.80 1.68
CA LEU A 106 -12.22 9.64 1.10
C LEU A 106 -12.23 8.73 -0.13
N TYR A 107 -13.01 7.64 -0.12
CA TYR A 107 -13.20 6.78 -1.29
C TYR A 107 -13.86 7.53 -2.44
N ALA A 108 -14.91 8.32 -2.17
CA ALA A 108 -15.57 9.11 -3.19
C ALA A 108 -14.61 10.13 -3.84
N GLU A 109 -13.84 10.86 -3.03
CA GLU A 109 -12.84 11.82 -3.54
C GLU A 109 -11.72 11.12 -4.33
N ALA A 110 -11.25 9.96 -3.87
CA ALA A 110 -10.27 9.17 -4.59
C ALA A 110 -10.77 8.77 -5.99
N LEU A 111 -12.01 8.29 -6.07
CA LEU A 111 -12.63 7.93 -7.36
C LEU A 111 -12.82 9.13 -8.27
N HIS A 112 -13.24 10.29 -7.75
CA HIS A 112 -13.36 11.54 -8.51
C HIS A 112 -12.01 11.98 -9.09
N LEU A 113 -10.93 11.92 -8.30
CA LEU A 113 -9.60 12.27 -8.78
C LEU A 113 -9.10 11.29 -9.85
N ALA A 114 -9.34 9.98 -9.67
CA ALA A 114 -8.93 8.97 -10.65
C ALA A 114 -9.73 9.09 -11.97
N ASP A 115 -11.04 9.37 -11.91
CA ASP A 115 -11.88 9.61 -13.09
C ASP A 115 -11.44 10.87 -13.84
N ALA A 116 -10.94 11.87 -13.11
CA ALA A 116 -10.38 13.08 -13.72
C ALA A 116 -8.99 12.88 -14.34
N VAL A 117 -8.31 11.74 -14.11
CA VAL A 117 -7.17 11.29 -14.94
C VAL A 117 -7.70 10.73 -16.25
N THR A 118 -8.50 9.66 -16.17
CA THR A 118 -9.30 9.10 -17.26
C THR A 118 -10.46 8.28 -16.67
N PRO A 119 -11.56 8.06 -17.42
CA PRO A 119 -12.62 7.14 -17.00
C PRO A 119 -12.11 5.72 -16.72
N ALA A 120 -11.09 5.24 -17.45
CA ALA A 120 -10.45 3.95 -17.18
C ALA A 120 -9.70 3.94 -15.84
N GLY A 121 -9.10 5.07 -15.45
CA GLY A 121 -8.46 5.25 -14.13
C GLY A 121 -9.47 5.17 -13.00
N GLY A 122 -10.62 5.81 -13.12
CA GLY A 122 -11.72 5.72 -12.18
C GLY A 122 -12.22 4.29 -11.99
N LEU A 123 -12.41 3.54 -13.10
CA LEU A 123 -12.79 2.13 -13.06
C LEU A 123 -11.72 1.26 -12.39
N ALA A 124 -10.44 1.46 -12.74
CA ALA A 124 -9.34 0.68 -12.16
C ALA A 124 -9.25 0.86 -10.63
N LEU A 125 -9.44 2.08 -10.14
CA LEU A 125 -9.44 2.37 -8.71
C LEU A 125 -10.69 1.83 -8.01
N GLY A 126 -11.86 1.88 -8.66
CA GLY A 126 -13.11 1.26 -8.19
C GLY A 126 -13.01 -0.26 -8.08
N ASP A 127 -12.40 -0.92 -9.07
CA ASP A 127 -12.13 -2.36 -9.03
C ASP A 127 -11.15 -2.72 -7.90
N ALA A 128 -10.14 -1.89 -7.66
CA ALA A 128 -9.22 -2.09 -6.53
C ALA A 128 -9.96 -2.00 -5.19
N LEU A 129 -10.80 -0.98 -4.99
CA LEU A 129 -11.60 -0.83 -3.77
C LEU A 129 -12.52 -2.04 -3.55
N ARG A 130 -13.17 -2.53 -4.62
CA ARG A 130 -14.03 -3.73 -4.54
C ARG A 130 -13.23 -4.96 -4.11
N ARG A 131 -12.04 -5.18 -4.68
CA ARG A 131 -11.18 -6.31 -4.33
C ARG A 131 -10.64 -6.22 -2.91
N ILE A 132 -10.33 -5.01 -2.43
CA ILE A 132 -9.94 -4.76 -1.04
C ILE A 132 -11.10 -5.17 -0.11
N ALA A 133 -12.32 -4.71 -0.40
CA ALA A 133 -13.49 -5.06 0.41
C ALA A 133 -13.75 -6.58 0.43
N ASP A 134 -13.68 -7.26 -0.73
CA ASP A 134 -13.83 -8.73 -0.80
C ASP A 134 -12.79 -9.47 0.04
N SER A 135 -11.54 -8.98 0.06
CA SER A 135 -10.46 -9.57 0.86
C SER A 135 -10.64 -9.33 2.35
N GLN A 136 -11.08 -8.15 2.75
CA GLN A 136 -11.39 -7.85 4.15
C GLN A 136 -12.55 -8.71 4.67
N ILE A 137 -13.59 -8.92 3.86
CA ILE A 137 -14.68 -9.85 4.19
C ILE A 137 -14.14 -11.29 4.33
N LEU A 138 -13.27 -11.72 3.43
CA LEU A 138 -12.66 -13.04 3.49
C LEU A 138 -11.83 -13.23 4.76
N GLU A 139 -11.04 -12.23 5.13
CA GLU A 139 -10.23 -12.19 6.35
C GLU A 139 -11.11 -12.24 7.60
N ALA A 140 -12.17 -11.42 7.66
CA ALA A 140 -13.13 -11.40 8.76
C ALA A 140 -13.93 -12.71 8.91
N LEU A 141 -14.08 -13.48 7.84
CA LEU A 141 -14.69 -14.81 7.86
C LEU A 141 -13.70 -15.93 8.24
N GLY A 142 -12.49 -15.60 8.66
CA GLY A 142 -11.49 -16.55 9.15
C GLY A 142 -10.67 -17.19 8.03
N ALA A 143 -10.17 -16.40 7.09
CA ALA A 143 -9.24 -16.89 6.07
C ALA A 143 -8.02 -17.55 6.70
N THR A 144 -7.65 -18.72 6.19
CA THR A 144 -6.49 -19.49 6.65
C THR A 144 -5.25 -19.16 5.82
N THR A 145 -4.08 -19.63 6.27
CA THR A 145 -2.81 -19.54 5.53
C THR A 145 -2.93 -20.05 4.07
N ALA A 146 -3.80 -21.03 3.81
CA ALA A 146 -4.05 -21.52 2.45
C ALA A 146 -4.66 -20.46 1.52
N ARG A 147 -5.32 -19.43 2.07
CA ARG A 147 -5.93 -18.32 1.34
C ARG A 147 -5.11 -17.02 1.41
N TYR A 148 -3.92 -17.07 2.00
CA TYR A 148 -3.07 -15.90 2.19
C TYR A 148 -2.88 -15.06 0.92
N TRP A 149 -2.55 -15.70 -0.21
CA TRP A 149 -2.36 -14.96 -1.46
C TRP A 149 -3.66 -14.38 -2.03
N ASP A 150 -4.82 -14.99 -1.77
CA ASP A 150 -6.10 -14.41 -2.17
C ASP A 150 -6.36 -13.10 -1.42
N VAL A 151 -6.06 -13.07 -0.12
CA VAL A 151 -6.17 -11.87 0.72
C VAL A 151 -5.17 -10.81 0.27
N VAL A 152 -3.90 -11.16 0.13
CA VAL A 152 -2.84 -10.24 -0.30
C VAL A 152 -3.12 -9.64 -1.67
N ASP A 153 -3.57 -10.45 -2.63
CA ASP A 153 -3.89 -9.99 -3.99
C ASP A 153 -5.06 -8.99 -4.00
N GLY A 154 -6.04 -9.18 -3.14
CA GLY A 154 -7.14 -8.23 -3.00
C GLY A 154 -6.79 -7.01 -2.16
N LYS A 155 -6.22 -7.19 -0.96
CA LYS A 155 -5.95 -6.11 0.01
C LYS A 155 -4.80 -5.19 -0.43
N THR A 156 -3.71 -5.76 -0.94
CA THR A 156 -2.48 -5.03 -1.24
C THR A 156 -2.18 -4.90 -2.73
N VAL A 157 -2.17 -6.02 -3.47
CA VAL A 157 -1.77 -6.01 -4.90
C VAL A 157 -2.76 -5.24 -5.76
N SER A 158 -4.05 -5.27 -5.44
CA SER A 158 -5.07 -4.55 -6.21
C SER A 158 -4.78 -3.04 -6.32
N LEU A 159 -4.31 -2.43 -5.23
CA LEU A 159 -4.00 -1.00 -5.22
C LEU A 159 -2.67 -0.68 -5.92
N PHE A 160 -1.68 -1.59 -5.87
CA PHE A 160 -0.48 -1.48 -6.72
C PHE A 160 -0.83 -1.62 -8.20
N ASP A 161 -1.74 -2.52 -8.57
CA ASP A 161 -2.21 -2.70 -9.94
C ASP A 161 -2.99 -1.46 -10.44
N ALA A 162 -3.80 -0.82 -9.59
CA ALA A 162 -4.46 0.45 -9.91
C ALA A 162 -3.44 1.59 -10.06
N SER A 163 -2.37 1.61 -9.24
CA SER A 163 -1.27 2.57 -9.40
C SER A 163 -0.60 2.42 -10.77
N PHE A 164 -0.38 1.17 -11.23
CA PHE A 164 0.13 0.93 -12.58
C PHE A 164 -0.85 1.44 -13.65
N ALA A 165 -2.14 1.14 -13.53
CA ALA A 165 -3.13 1.56 -14.52
C ALA A 165 -3.19 3.09 -14.67
N LEU A 166 -3.19 3.82 -13.56
CA LEU A 166 -3.18 5.29 -13.56
C LEU A 166 -1.85 5.86 -14.09
N ALA A 167 -0.72 5.18 -13.84
CA ALA A 167 0.56 5.55 -14.44
C ALA A 167 0.54 5.36 -15.96
N ASP A 168 0.02 4.24 -16.44
CA ASP A 168 -0.08 3.93 -17.87
C ASP A 168 -0.97 4.96 -18.60
N GLU A 169 -2.13 5.31 -18.03
CA GLU A 169 -2.98 6.37 -18.55
C GLU A 169 -2.24 7.73 -18.62
N SER A 170 -1.50 8.07 -17.55
CA SER A 170 -0.69 9.29 -17.52
C SER A 170 0.46 9.28 -18.52
N ALA A 171 0.93 8.11 -18.91
CA ALA A 171 1.95 7.88 -19.93
C ALA A 171 1.37 7.69 -21.35
N GLY A 172 0.05 7.84 -21.53
CA GLY A 172 -0.63 7.69 -22.82
C GLY A 172 -0.76 6.23 -23.29
N GLY A 173 -0.81 5.26 -22.37
CA GLY A 173 -0.93 3.83 -22.68
C GLY A 173 0.37 3.20 -23.22
N ALA A 174 1.51 3.79 -22.88
CA ALA A 174 2.80 3.41 -23.46
C ALA A 174 3.64 2.48 -22.58
N LEU A 175 3.17 2.11 -21.37
CA LEU A 175 3.94 1.28 -20.47
C LEU A 175 4.04 -0.18 -20.96
N PRO A 176 5.23 -0.80 -20.94
CA PRO A 176 5.40 -2.18 -21.36
C PRO A 176 4.56 -3.15 -20.50
N ALA A 177 3.79 -4.04 -21.14
CA ALA A 177 2.93 -5.00 -20.46
C ALA A 177 3.65 -5.85 -19.36
N PRO A 178 4.93 -6.27 -19.51
CA PRO A 178 5.63 -6.99 -18.45
C PRO A 178 5.78 -6.22 -17.13
N LEU A 179 5.77 -4.88 -17.17
CA LEU A 179 5.85 -4.06 -15.96
C LEU A 179 4.64 -4.22 -15.04
N ARG A 180 3.45 -4.46 -15.61
CA ARG A 180 2.25 -4.71 -14.81
C ARG A 180 2.40 -5.97 -13.95
N ASP A 181 2.95 -7.04 -14.54
CA ASP A 181 3.23 -8.27 -13.81
C ASP A 181 4.35 -8.09 -12.77
N ALA A 182 5.36 -7.27 -13.08
CA ALA A 182 6.41 -6.91 -12.11
C ALA A 182 5.81 -6.14 -10.91
N VAL A 183 4.92 -5.18 -11.14
CA VAL A 183 4.21 -4.41 -10.11
C VAL A 183 3.36 -5.31 -9.21
N ARG A 184 2.58 -6.24 -9.79
CA ARG A 184 1.78 -7.18 -9.01
C ARG A 184 2.63 -8.09 -8.12
N ARG A 185 3.74 -8.59 -8.64
CA ARG A 185 4.70 -9.41 -7.89
C ARG A 185 5.41 -8.60 -6.82
N TYR A 186 5.73 -7.35 -7.10
CA TYR A 186 6.27 -6.44 -6.10
C TYR A 186 5.28 -6.23 -4.95
N GLY A 187 3.98 -6.06 -5.22
CA GLY A 187 2.95 -5.95 -4.19
C GLY A 187 2.88 -7.19 -3.28
N ARG A 188 3.04 -8.40 -3.83
CA ARG A 188 3.12 -9.63 -3.03
C ARG A 188 4.38 -9.68 -2.17
N LEU A 189 5.55 -9.34 -2.73
CA LEU A 189 6.80 -9.28 -1.98
C LEU A 189 6.71 -8.22 -0.87
N PHE A 190 6.13 -7.06 -1.18
CA PHE A 190 5.93 -5.97 -0.22
C PHE A 190 5.12 -6.46 0.99
N GLN A 191 3.95 -7.08 0.77
CA GLN A 191 3.12 -7.56 1.87
C GLN A 191 3.78 -8.68 2.66
N TYR A 192 4.45 -9.63 1.97
CA TYR A 192 5.17 -10.70 2.66
C TYR A 192 6.25 -10.15 3.61
N VAL A 193 6.98 -9.11 3.19
CA VAL A 193 8.01 -8.47 4.03
C VAL A 193 7.39 -7.63 5.14
N ASP A 194 6.27 -6.97 4.89
CA ASP A 194 5.52 -6.20 5.89
C ASP A 194 5.05 -7.11 7.03
N ASP A 195 4.38 -8.23 6.70
CA ASP A 195 3.95 -9.23 7.66
C ASP A 195 5.14 -9.87 8.42
N LEU A 196 6.28 -10.06 7.74
CA LEU A 196 7.50 -10.58 8.38
C LEU A 196 8.07 -9.58 9.40
N GLN A 197 8.03 -8.27 9.10
CA GLN A 197 8.46 -7.22 10.01
C GLN A 197 7.55 -7.12 11.24
N ASP A 198 6.25 -7.28 11.06
CA ASP A 198 5.27 -7.29 12.16
C ASP A 198 5.54 -8.45 13.16
N ILE A 199 5.92 -9.63 12.66
CA ILE A 199 6.34 -10.77 13.48
C ILE A 199 7.66 -10.46 14.24
N GLY A 200 8.60 -9.78 13.58
CA GLY A 200 9.91 -9.46 14.15
C GLY A 200 9.90 -8.34 15.20
N GLY A 201 8.76 -7.74 15.51
CA GLY A 201 8.63 -6.70 16.51
C GLY A 201 9.23 -5.34 16.09
N GLU A 202 9.44 -5.07 14.80
CA GLU A 202 9.92 -3.77 14.30
C GLU A 202 8.86 -2.65 14.37
N THR A 203 7.83 -2.82 15.16
CA THR A 203 6.68 -1.91 15.27
C THR A 203 6.98 -0.57 15.91
N ASP A 204 8.14 -0.38 16.53
CA ASP A 204 8.57 0.94 17.02
C ASP A 204 8.73 1.98 15.89
N ALA A 205 9.03 1.54 14.67
CA ALA A 205 9.16 2.44 13.52
C ALA A 205 7.80 2.84 12.91
N LEU A 206 6.73 2.07 13.15
CA LEU A 206 5.39 2.28 12.59
C LEU A 206 4.39 2.85 13.62
N GLY A 207 4.77 2.94 14.91
CA GLY A 207 3.93 3.53 15.96
C GLY A 207 2.64 2.77 16.28
N LYS A 208 2.61 1.45 16.02
CA LYS A 208 1.54 0.56 16.49
C LYS A 208 1.97 -0.16 17.79
N PRO A 209 1.08 -0.37 18.77
CA PRO A 209 1.38 -1.25 19.90
C PRO A 209 1.63 -2.67 19.41
N THR A 210 2.77 -3.26 19.82
CA THR A 210 3.04 -4.69 19.62
C THR A 210 2.06 -5.52 20.43
N GLY A 211 1.48 -6.56 19.84
CA GLY A 211 0.75 -7.59 20.58
C GLY A 211 -0.77 -7.66 20.35
N GLN A 212 -1.39 -6.76 19.57
CA GLN A 212 -2.81 -6.91 19.22
C GLN A 212 -3.06 -7.97 18.14
N ASP A 213 -2.03 -8.29 17.32
CA ASP A 213 -2.11 -9.28 16.24
C ASP A 213 -1.53 -10.67 16.59
N ALA A 214 -1.17 -10.93 17.85
CA ALA A 214 -0.54 -12.20 18.20
C ALA A 214 -1.39 -13.42 17.81
N ASP A 215 -2.71 -13.34 17.88
CA ASP A 215 -3.62 -14.40 17.45
C ASP A 215 -3.80 -14.44 15.93
N ASN A 216 -3.69 -13.30 15.22
CA ASN A 216 -3.79 -13.22 13.75
C ASN A 216 -2.46 -13.53 13.06
N GLN A 217 -1.31 -13.26 13.70
CA GLN A 217 0.04 -13.47 13.14
C GLN A 217 0.34 -14.95 12.83
N LEU A 218 -0.27 -15.89 13.55
CA LEU A 218 -0.10 -17.33 13.31
C LEU A 218 -0.73 -17.81 11.97
N HIS A 219 -1.56 -17.00 11.33
CA HIS A 219 -2.24 -17.36 10.10
C HIS A 219 -1.60 -16.76 8.84
N THR A 220 -0.55 -15.93 8.98
CA THR A 220 0.18 -15.39 7.83
C THR A 220 1.17 -16.40 7.27
N LEU A 221 1.46 -16.31 5.97
CA LEU A 221 2.44 -17.20 5.33
C LEU A 221 3.86 -17.00 5.87
N PRO A 222 4.35 -15.77 6.15
CA PRO A 222 5.67 -15.57 6.78
C PRO A 222 5.78 -16.26 8.15
N ALA A 223 4.72 -16.23 8.97
CA ALA A 223 4.70 -16.93 10.24
C ALA A 223 4.82 -18.45 10.04
N ALA A 224 4.07 -19.01 9.09
CA ALA A 224 4.15 -20.44 8.77
C ALA A 224 5.55 -20.82 8.21
N ASP A 225 6.14 -20.03 7.34
CA ASP A 225 7.48 -20.26 6.80
C ASP A 225 8.55 -20.16 7.91
N LEU A 226 8.43 -19.23 8.88
CA LEU A 226 9.32 -19.12 10.05
C LEU A 226 9.23 -20.31 10.99
N VAL A 227 8.03 -20.87 11.20
CA VAL A 227 7.85 -22.10 12.00
C VAL A 227 8.63 -23.26 11.37
N VAL A 228 8.74 -23.31 10.04
CA VAL A 228 9.56 -24.32 9.34
C VAL A 228 11.05 -24.03 9.53
N SER A 229 11.53 -22.88 9.10
CA SER A 229 12.91 -22.40 9.30
C SER A 229 13.12 -21.00 8.69
N ALA A 230 14.18 -20.30 9.14
CA ALA A 230 14.64 -19.07 8.48
C ALA A 230 15.03 -19.29 7.00
N ASP A 231 15.48 -20.50 6.63
CA ASP A 231 15.82 -20.83 5.24
C ASP A 231 14.57 -20.96 4.36
N ALA A 232 13.44 -21.42 4.90
CA ALA A 232 12.16 -21.42 4.19
C ALA A 232 11.74 -19.99 3.82
N VAL A 233 11.90 -19.03 4.75
CA VAL A 233 11.64 -17.61 4.48
C VAL A 233 12.59 -17.08 3.41
N ARG A 234 13.89 -17.37 3.49
CA ARG A 234 14.88 -16.94 2.47
C ARG A 234 14.54 -17.50 1.09
N GLU A 235 14.11 -18.75 1.00
CA GLU A 235 13.69 -19.35 -0.27
C GLU A 235 12.44 -18.65 -0.82
N ARG A 236 11.44 -18.41 0.01
CA ARG A 236 10.24 -17.66 -0.39
C ARG A 236 10.57 -16.26 -0.91
N LEU A 237 11.46 -15.54 -0.25
CA LEU A 237 11.92 -14.22 -0.71
C LEU A 237 12.58 -14.30 -2.10
N ARG A 238 13.38 -15.35 -2.39
CA ARG A 238 13.98 -15.55 -3.73
C ARG A 238 12.92 -15.87 -4.79
N GLU A 239 11.94 -16.72 -4.46
CA GLU A 239 10.82 -17.05 -5.35
C GLU A 239 9.99 -15.80 -5.72
N LEU A 240 9.73 -14.93 -4.75
CA LEU A 240 8.96 -13.71 -4.96
C LEU A 240 9.77 -12.65 -5.72
N SER A 241 11.02 -12.43 -5.36
CA SER A 241 11.84 -11.32 -5.89
C SER A 241 12.40 -11.58 -7.29
N GLY A 242 12.85 -12.79 -7.58
CA GLY A 242 13.50 -13.13 -8.85
C GLY A 242 12.70 -12.78 -10.10
N PRO A 243 11.39 -13.08 -10.17
CA PRO A 243 10.57 -12.71 -11.32
C PRO A 243 10.40 -11.22 -11.53
N ILE A 244 10.40 -10.40 -10.46
CA ILE A 244 10.24 -8.93 -10.54
C ILE A 244 11.37 -8.35 -11.37
N VAL A 245 12.62 -8.65 -11.00
CA VAL A 245 13.81 -8.15 -11.68
C VAL A 245 13.86 -8.64 -13.12
N ARG A 246 13.54 -9.91 -13.37
CA ARG A 246 13.52 -10.46 -14.74
C ARG A 246 12.48 -9.79 -15.65
N LEU A 247 11.27 -9.52 -15.14
CA LEU A 247 10.22 -8.89 -15.94
C LEU A 247 10.55 -7.43 -16.28
N ALA A 248 11.19 -6.72 -15.35
CA ALA A 248 11.59 -5.33 -15.56
C ALA A 248 12.91 -5.20 -16.39
N SER A 249 13.74 -6.25 -16.48
CA SER A 249 15.10 -6.18 -17.01
C SER A 249 15.23 -5.72 -18.46
N SER A 250 14.19 -5.88 -19.26
CA SER A 250 14.15 -5.42 -20.65
C SER A 250 13.55 -4.01 -20.81
N THR A 251 13.32 -3.31 -19.75
CA THR A 251 12.69 -1.98 -19.72
C THR A 251 13.63 -0.94 -19.12
N GLU A 252 13.33 0.32 -19.35
CA GLU A 252 14.09 1.43 -18.76
C GLU A 252 13.92 1.55 -17.22
N TRP A 253 12.95 0.85 -16.62
CA TRP A 253 12.72 0.80 -15.17
C TRP A 253 13.48 -0.34 -14.46
N ALA A 254 14.38 -1.05 -15.16
CA ALA A 254 15.12 -2.19 -14.60
C ALA A 254 15.82 -1.86 -13.27
N ASP A 255 16.59 -0.76 -13.25
CA ASP A 255 17.34 -0.35 -12.06
C ASP A 255 16.40 0.08 -10.92
N HIS A 256 15.28 0.73 -11.25
CA HIS A 256 14.28 1.13 -10.26
C HIS A 256 13.67 -0.09 -9.55
N PHE A 257 13.20 -1.08 -10.33
CA PHE A 257 12.65 -2.31 -9.75
C PHE A 257 13.69 -3.13 -8.99
N ALA A 258 14.93 -3.18 -9.47
CA ALA A 258 16.03 -3.83 -8.74
C ALA A 258 16.28 -3.15 -7.40
N GLY A 259 16.35 -1.82 -7.37
CA GLY A 259 16.55 -1.05 -6.15
C GLY A 259 15.39 -1.17 -5.16
N MET A 260 14.14 -1.12 -5.64
CA MET A 260 12.96 -1.32 -4.79
C MET A 260 12.94 -2.72 -4.17
N THR A 261 13.19 -3.75 -4.99
CA THR A 261 13.23 -5.14 -4.55
C THR A 261 14.32 -5.36 -3.51
N GLN A 262 15.53 -4.81 -3.74
CA GLN A 262 16.66 -4.95 -2.81
C GLN A 262 16.34 -4.32 -1.44
N ARG A 263 15.71 -3.15 -1.39
CA ARG A 263 15.30 -2.54 -0.11
C ARG A 263 14.36 -3.42 0.72
N LEU A 264 13.43 -4.13 0.07
CA LEU A 264 12.56 -5.09 0.77
C LEU A 264 13.33 -6.32 1.26
N LEU A 265 14.26 -6.84 0.45
CA LEU A 265 15.11 -7.97 0.85
C LEU A 265 16.03 -7.61 2.03
N ASP A 266 16.58 -6.39 2.04
CA ASP A 266 17.40 -5.89 3.14
C ASP A 266 16.56 -5.73 4.44
N ALA A 267 15.31 -5.29 4.31
CA ALA A 267 14.40 -5.20 5.45
C ALA A 267 14.09 -6.59 6.03
N ALA A 268 13.76 -7.56 5.18
CA ALA A 268 13.54 -8.95 5.60
C ALA A 268 14.79 -9.57 6.23
N GLY A 269 15.98 -9.30 5.67
CA GLY A 269 17.27 -9.77 6.21
C GLY A 269 17.48 -9.34 7.66
N ARG A 270 17.21 -8.07 7.98
CA ARG A 270 17.33 -7.55 9.36
C ARG A 270 16.43 -8.28 10.36
N VAL A 271 15.23 -8.68 9.95
CA VAL A 271 14.33 -9.48 10.81
C VAL A 271 14.91 -10.86 11.06
N LEU A 272 15.36 -11.54 10.01
CA LEU A 272 15.91 -12.89 10.09
C LEU A 272 17.20 -12.96 10.93
N ASP A 273 18.07 -11.95 10.82
CA ASP A 273 19.33 -11.88 11.58
C ASP A 273 19.07 -11.75 13.08
N ARG A 274 17.99 -11.07 13.48
CA ARG A 274 17.59 -10.96 14.91
C ARG A 274 16.94 -12.21 15.44
N ALA A 275 16.18 -12.94 14.61
CA ALA A 275 15.51 -14.17 15.02
C ALA A 275 16.47 -15.34 15.23
N THR A 276 17.73 -15.22 14.78
CA THR A 276 18.79 -16.24 14.92
C THR A 276 19.74 -15.99 16.12
N VAL A 277 19.54 -14.93 16.89
CA VAL A 277 20.24 -14.59 18.13
C VAL A 277 19.39 -14.91 19.35
#